data_2765d75a70500487252f12cc44d7f8f5
#
_entry.id   2765d75a70500487252f12cc44d7f8f5
#
_cell.length_a   1.000
_cell.length_b   1.000
_cell.length_c   1.000
_cell.angle_alpha   90.00
_cell.angle_beta   90.00
_cell.angle_gamma   90.00
#
_symmetry.space_group_name_H-M   'P 1'
#
loop_
_entity.id
_entity.type
_entity.pdbx_description
1 polymer ?
#
loop_
_entity_poly.entity_id
_entity_poly.type
_entity_poly.pdbx_seq_one_letter_code
_entity_poly.pdbx_strand_id
1 'polypeptide(L)' 'MTAPQTVIQLPVADTVELTELLQFIDDWLATCHDQLREPLARFVGHPAYDVSQLRDDLQRLAFLLGADNEDQLFGQ' A
#
# COMPACT_ATOMS: atom_id res chain seq x y z
N MET A 1 20.49 -18.84 -11.46
CA MET A 1 20.49 -18.11 -10.34
C MET A 1 19.13 -17.71 -9.90
N THR A 2 18.93 -17.85 -8.75
CA THR A 2 17.67 -17.59 -8.20
C THR A 2 17.50 -16.16 -7.92
N ALA A 3 16.36 -15.68 -8.18
CA ALA A 3 16.05 -14.38 -7.74
C ALA A 3 16.30 -14.33 -6.25
N PRO A 4 17.03 -13.40 -5.82
CA PRO A 4 17.32 -13.35 -4.42
C PRO A 4 16.04 -13.14 -3.65
N GLN A 5 15.94 -13.91 -2.64
CA GLN A 5 14.90 -13.71 -1.66
C GLN A 5 15.36 -12.57 -0.80
N THR A 6 15.28 -11.39 -1.30
CA THR A 6 15.72 -10.26 -0.53
C THR A 6 14.73 -10.00 0.57
N VAL A 7 15.19 -10.14 1.79
CA VAL A 7 14.37 -9.84 2.93
C VAL A 7 14.67 -8.41 3.33
N ILE A 8 13.68 -7.57 3.23
CA ILE A 8 13.82 -6.19 3.65
C ILE A 8 13.40 -6.09 5.09
N GLN A 9 14.33 -5.67 5.93
CA GLN A 9 14.03 -5.55 7.33
C GLN A 9 13.80 -4.08 7.67
N LEU A 10 12.63 -3.82 8.22
CA LEU A 10 12.27 -2.49 8.66
C LEU A 10 12.07 -2.49 10.16
N PRO A 11 12.54 -1.46 10.86
CA PRO A 11 12.17 -1.34 12.27
C PRO A 11 10.67 -1.33 12.44
N VAL A 12 10.22 -1.85 13.55
CA VAL A 12 8.77 -1.93 13.79
C VAL A 12 8.13 -0.55 13.71
N ALA A 13 8.79 0.45 14.26
CA ALA A 13 8.23 1.80 14.22
C ALA A 13 8.05 2.29 12.79
N ASP A 14 9.02 1.99 11.93
CA ASP A 14 8.92 2.40 10.52
C ASP A 14 7.83 1.62 9.81
N THR A 15 7.67 0.35 10.14
CA THR A 15 6.62 -0.45 9.54
C THR A 15 5.25 0.09 9.91
N VAL A 16 5.06 0.46 11.17
CA VAL A 16 3.79 1.03 11.60
C VAL A 16 3.53 2.35 10.87
N GLU A 17 4.54 3.19 10.78
CA GLU A 17 4.38 4.47 10.12
C GLU A 17 4.03 4.27 8.65
N LEU A 18 4.70 3.34 7.99
CA LEU A 18 4.43 3.08 6.58
C LEU A 18 2.99 2.59 6.40
N THR A 19 2.54 1.70 7.27
CA THR A 19 1.18 1.21 7.21
C THR A 19 0.18 2.36 7.34
N GLU A 20 0.44 3.25 8.26
CA GLU A 20 -0.45 4.39 8.47
C GLU A 20 -0.46 5.32 7.27
N LEU A 21 0.71 5.52 6.65
CA LEU A 21 0.78 6.35 5.47
C LEU A 21 0.01 5.73 4.30
N LEU A 22 0.13 4.42 4.13
CA LEU A 22 -0.61 3.76 3.08
C LEU A 22 -2.12 3.88 3.30
N GLN A 23 -2.56 3.73 4.54
CA GLN A 23 -3.97 3.89 4.84
C GLN A 23 -4.43 5.32 4.65
N PHE A 24 -3.58 6.27 5.01
CA PHE A 24 -3.90 7.68 4.82
C PHE A 24 -4.10 7.99 3.33
N ILE A 25 -3.20 7.50 2.50
CA ILE A 25 -3.32 7.71 1.06
C ILE A 25 -4.58 7.03 0.53
N ASP A 26 -4.86 5.83 0.99
CA ASP A 26 -6.05 5.11 0.56
C ASP A 26 -7.32 5.89 0.90
N ASP A 27 -7.39 6.43 2.11
CA ASP A 27 -8.54 7.22 2.52
C ASP A 27 -8.68 8.47 1.68
N TRP A 28 -7.56 9.13 1.38
CA TRP A 28 -7.58 10.31 0.54
C TRP A 28 -8.09 9.98 -0.86
N LEU A 29 -7.61 8.87 -1.41
CA LEU A 29 -8.06 8.45 -2.74
C LEU A 29 -9.55 8.13 -2.73
N ALA A 30 -10.04 7.53 -1.66
CA ALA A 30 -11.45 7.23 -1.58
C ALA A 30 -12.29 8.50 -1.53
N THR A 31 -11.80 9.49 -0.80
CA THR A 31 -12.53 10.74 -0.66
C THR A 31 -12.57 11.53 -1.96
N CYS A 32 -11.47 11.51 -2.70
CA CYS A 32 -11.33 12.30 -3.92
C CYS A 32 -11.42 11.45 -5.18
N HIS A 33 -12.06 10.30 -5.10
CA HIS A 33 -12.05 9.32 -6.18
C HIS A 33 -12.41 9.95 -7.52
N ASP A 34 -13.52 10.65 -7.59
CA ASP A 34 -13.99 11.19 -8.85
C ASP A 34 -13.04 12.26 -9.39
N GLN A 35 -12.47 13.05 -8.50
CA GLN A 35 -11.58 14.12 -8.91
C GLN A 35 -10.23 13.58 -9.38
N LEU A 36 -9.82 12.44 -8.87
CA LEU A 36 -8.51 11.89 -9.18
C LEU A 36 -8.53 10.92 -10.34
N ARG A 37 -9.70 10.47 -10.76
CA ARG A 37 -9.78 9.44 -11.78
C ARG A 37 -9.11 9.87 -13.08
N GLU A 38 -9.43 11.05 -13.56
CA GLU A 38 -8.87 11.52 -14.82
C GLU A 38 -7.40 11.88 -14.74
N PRO A 39 -6.98 12.65 -13.72
CA PRO A 39 -5.54 12.93 -13.61
C PRO A 39 -4.70 11.67 -13.46
N LEU A 40 -5.19 10.70 -12.71
CA LEU A 40 -4.44 9.46 -12.54
C LEU A 40 -4.36 8.70 -13.86
N ALA A 41 -5.47 8.61 -14.57
CA ALA A 41 -5.48 7.92 -15.86
C ALA A 41 -4.49 8.54 -16.82
N ARG A 42 -4.41 9.86 -16.82
CA ARG A 42 -3.47 10.56 -17.69
C ARG A 42 -2.04 10.31 -17.28
N PHE A 43 -1.80 10.30 -15.97
CA PHE A 43 -0.45 10.09 -15.47
C PHE A 43 0.03 8.67 -15.78
N VAL A 44 -0.82 7.69 -15.50
CA VAL A 44 -0.45 6.30 -15.72
C VAL A 44 -0.39 5.96 -17.20
N GLY A 45 -1.31 6.53 -17.98
CA GLY A 45 -1.34 6.26 -19.41
C GLY A 45 -1.82 4.87 -19.75
N HIS A 46 -2.50 4.19 -18.83
CA HIS A 46 -3.00 2.86 -19.07
C HIS A 46 -4.39 2.73 -18.48
N PRO A 47 -5.38 2.42 -19.30
CA PRO A 47 -6.77 2.44 -18.82
C PRO A 47 -7.09 1.38 -17.78
N ALA A 48 -6.29 0.33 -17.70
CA ALA A 48 -6.58 -0.75 -16.76
C ALA A 48 -6.17 -0.40 -15.34
N TYR A 49 -5.36 0.63 -15.15
CA TYR A 49 -4.91 0.99 -13.82
C TYR A 49 -5.60 2.29 -13.39
N ASP A 50 -6.59 2.16 -12.55
CA ASP A 50 -7.37 3.31 -12.11
C ASP A 50 -7.27 3.46 -10.59
N VAL A 51 -8.06 4.40 -10.07
CA VAL A 51 -8.02 4.68 -8.63
C VAL A 51 -8.40 3.44 -7.82
N SER A 52 -9.36 2.67 -8.30
CA SER A 52 -9.77 1.46 -7.57
C SER A 52 -8.62 0.46 -7.48
N GLN A 53 -7.89 0.27 -8.57
CA GLN A 53 -6.77 -0.65 -8.57
C GLN A 53 -5.67 -0.15 -7.63
N LEU A 54 -5.40 1.15 -7.67
CA LEU A 54 -4.40 1.71 -6.77
C LEU A 54 -4.80 1.51 -5.31
N ARG A 55 -6.07 1.74 -5.00
CA ARG A 55 -6.54 1.54 -3.64
C ARG A 55 -6.41 0.07 -3.21
N ASP A 56 -6.75 -0.84 -4.10
CA ASP A 56 -6.60 -2.26 -3.79
C ASP A 56 -5.16 -2.61 -3.46
N ASP A 57 -4.22 -2.08 -4.24
CA ASP A 57 -2.82 -2.34 -4.00
C ASP A 57 -2.37 -1.75 -2.66
N LEU A 58 -2.82 -0.54 -2.35
CA LEU A 58 -2.46 0.08 -1.09
C LEU A 58 -3.01 -0.72 0.08
N GLN A 59 -4.24 -1.17 -0.02
CA GLN A 59 -4.86 -1.94 1.05
C GLN A 59 -4.14 -3.27 1.23
N ARG A 60 -3.78 -3.90 0.14
CA ARG A 60 -3.07 -5.18 0.22
C ARG A 60 -1.72 -5.01 0.90
N LEU A 61 -0.99 -3.98 0.52
CA LEU A 61 0.33 -3.76 1.13
C LEU A 61 0.20 -3.37 2.59
N ALA A 62 -0.79 -2.55 2.91
CA ALA A 62 -0.99 -2.18 4.31
C ALA A 62 -1.37 -3.40 5.14
N PHE A 63 -2.18 -4.29 4.57
CA PHE A 63 -2.56 -5.50 5.28
C PHE A 63 -1.33 -6.39 5.53
N LEU A 64 -0.49 -6.55 4.50
CA LEU A 64 0.69 -7.39 4.65
C LEU A 64 1.64 -6.83 5.71
N LEU A 65 1.83 -5.54 5.71
CA LEU A 65 2.70 -4.92 6.71
C LEU A 65 2.10 -5.03 8.10
N GLY A 66 0.79 -4.85 8.20
CA GLY A 66 0.13 -4.96 9.49
C GLY A 66 0.14 -6.38 10.02
N ALA A 67 -0.04 -7.34 9.14
CA ALA A 67 -0.03 -8.74 9.57
C ALA A 67 1.35 -9.11 10.11
N ASP A 68 2.41 -8.68 9.42
CA ASP A 68 3.75 -8.93 9.91
C ASP A 68 3.95 -8.30 11.28
N ASN A 69 3.47 -7.09 11.42
CA ASN A 69 3.58 -6.39 12.69
C ASN A 69 2.85 -7.11 13.79
N GLU A 70 1.65 -7.56 13.49
CA GLU A 70 0.85 -8.27 14.49
C GLU A 70 1.50 -9.57 14.89
N ASP A 71 2.07 -10.27 13.93
CA ASP A 71 2.80 -11.48 14.24
C ASP A 71 3.92 -11.23 15.23
N GLN A 72 4.64 -10.15 15.03
CA GLN A 72 5.73 -9.82 15.92
C GLN A 72 5.23 -9.44 17.31
N LEU A 73 4.07 -8.81 17.36
CA LEU A 73 3.53 -8.38 18.64
C LEU A 73 2.92 -9.53 19.43
N PHE A 74 2.30 -10.47 18.74
CA PHE A 74 1.56 -11.52 19.43
C PHE A 74 2.17 -12.89 19.24
N GLY A 75 3.10 -13.03 18.33
CA GLY A 75 3.66 -14.31 18.03
C GLY A 75 4.78 -14.72 18.94
N GLN A 76 5.00 -14.03 20.00
CA GLN A 76 6.07 -14.38 20.91
C GLN A 76 5.73 -15.57 21.77
#